data_bdd69dec4e51149fd146143a2d7d59a7
#
_entry.id   bdd69dec4e51149fd146143a2d7d59a7
#
_cell.length_a   1.000
_cell.length_b   1.000
_cell.length_c   1.000
_cell.angle_alpha   90.00
_cell.angle_beta   90.00
_cell.angle_gamma   90.00
#
_symmetry.space_group_name_H-M   'P 1'
#
loop_
_entity.id
_entity.type
_entity.pdbx_description
1 polymer ?
#
loop_
_entity_poly.entity_id
_entity_poly.type
_entity_poly.pdbx_seq_one_letter_code
_entity_poly.pdbx_strand_id
1 'polypeptide(L)'
;MKLLAIDGNSILNRAFYGIRLLSNKKGVFTNAVFGFMNIYLKNISDVHPDAVAVAFDLRSPTFRHKAAAYYKANRKGMPEELAQQLPIVKELLGLMGVKVVECEGYEADDVLGTLSKLCSDNGDKCYVLTGDRDSLQLIDDNVTVLLATNKETIHYTPQKFMEDYGFEPIKLIDLKALMGDSSDNIPGVAGIGEKTASSLIKEYGTIEKLYEVYEDSSLTKGVKTKLANGIDSAKESKWLATIVRDAPIDKVLTDYIPSPADNAAISSLLTELEMFKLLDKLGISASEAEAAAPVQTVEHAPVEVELKPLTAGDVKSFDEVSYLFDGTVLSVRSGDTVLSTKETDEILAFLSSPCKKITIDAKPHYRYAMANGISLCGLACDAALCGYLLNTSASDYTIEKLCAEYGVHYCTENGEFADLVSLKELTEKLLAEVDREGMTDLLYNIEMPLTEVLASMEHTGIKITEQGVKEFGTSLSEMIEETQQMIYDDAGHEFNISSPKQLGEVLFGELGLPAKKKTKSGYSTSADVLEDLRYEFPIVDNVLKYRQYTKLNST
;
A
#
# COMPACT_ATOMS: atom_id res chain seq x y z
N MET A 1 18.05 -22.54 -2.01
CA MET A 1 16.85 -21.76 -2.45
C MET A 1 16.46 -20.78 -1.34
N LYS A 2 15.68 -19.75 -1.69
CA LYS A 2 15.03 -18.84 -0.75
C LYS A 2 13.52 -19.02 -0.86
N LEU A 3 12.86 -19.42 0.21
CA LEU A 3 11.40 -19.50 0.29
C LEU A 3 10.86 -18.26 1.03
N LEU A 4 9.86 -17.60 0.48
CA LEU A 4 9.00 -16.66 1.20
C LEU A 4 7.69 -17.36 1.57
N ALA A 5 7.52 -17.67 2.84
CA ALA A 5 6.31 -18.30 3.39
C ALA A 5 5.47 -17.21 4.08
N ILE A 6 4.25 -16.99 3.61
CA ILE A 6 3.38 -15.87 4.02
C ILE A 6 2.19 -16.40 4.81
N ASP A 7 1.93 -15.82 5.98
CA ASP A 7 0.70 -15.96 6.73
C ASP A 7 -0.41 -15.13 6.07
N GLY A 8 -1.19 -15.77 5.23
CA GLY A 8 -2.22 -15.11 4.44
C GLY A 8 -3.30 -14.45 5.29
N ASN A 9 -3.74 -15.11 6.35
CA ASN A 9 -4.77 -14.58 7.25
C ASN A 9 -4.27 -13.37 8.05
N SER A 10 -3.08 -13.46 8.61
CA SER A 10 -2.50 -12.37 9.39
C SER A 10 -2.25 -11.12 8.53
N ILE A 11 -1.66 -11.30 7.34
CA ILE A 11 -1.38 -10.19 6.41
C ILE A 11 -2.68 -9.59 5.86
N LEU A 12 -3.69 -10.43 5.54
CA LEU A 12 -4.98 -9.96 5.06
C LEU A 12 -5.74 -9.15 6.13
N ASN A 13 -5.78 -9.64 7.39
CA ASN A 13 -6.35 -8.90 8.50
C ASN A 13 -5.63 -7.57 8.73
N ARG A 14 -4.31 -7.57 8.69
CA ARG A 14 -3.51 -6.36 8.82
C ARG A 14 -3.83 -5.33 7.73
N ALA A 15 -3.94 -5.78 6.48
CA ALA A 15 -4.32 -4.94 5.35
C ALA A 15 -5.72 -4.34 5.54
N PHE A 16 -6.68 -5.15 5.99
CA PHE A 16 -8.06 -4.73 6.23
C PHE A 16 -8.17 -3.63 7.29
N TYR A 17 -7.53 -3.82 8.44
CA TYR A 17 -7.57 -2.84 9.54
C TYR A 17 -6.58 -1.68 9.36
N GLY A 18 -5.57 -1.83 8.51
CA GLY A 18 -4.58 -0.80 8.20
C GLY A 18 -5.03 0.24 7.18
N ILE A 19 -6.04 -0.08 6.37
CA ILE A 19 -6.57 0.77 5.31
C ILE A 19 -8.07 0.97 5.56
N ARG A 20 -8.54 2.24 5.49
CA ARG A 20 -9.98 2.52 5.58
C ARG A 20 -10.75 1.69 4.53
N LEU A 21 -12.01 1.38 4.81
CA LEU A 21 -12.85 0.65 3.88
C LEU A 21 -12.90 1.37 2.51
N LEU A 22 -12.58 0.62 1.48
CA LEU A 22 -12.68 1.02 0.07
C LEU A 22 -13.57 0.00 -0.63
N SER A 23 -14.38 0.47 -1.56
CA SER A 23 -15.18 -0.39 -2.43
C SER A 23 -15.15 0.13 -3.86
N ASN A 24 -15.32 -0.75 -4.83
CA ASN A 24 -15.54 -0.36 -6.22
C ASN A 24 -16.97 0.17 -6.43
N LYS A 25 -17.30 0.63 -7.64
CA LYS A 25 -18.64 1.13 -8.02
C LYS A 25 -19.76 0.08 -7.86
N LYS A 26 -19.43 -1.21 -7.89
CA LYS A 26 -20.36 -2.33 -7.66
C LYS A 26 -20.57 -2.65 -6.17
N GLY A 27 -19.93 -1.93 -5.26
CA GLY A 27 -20.01 -2.15 -3.81
C GLY A 27 -19.15 -3.30 -3.28
N VAL A 28 -18.24 -3.85 -4.09
CA VAL A 28 -17.29 -4.89 -3.65
C VAL A 28 -16.17 -4.23 -2.86
N PHE A 29 -15.93 -4.70 -1.64
CA PHE A 29 -14.85 -4.20 -0.80
C PHE A 29 -13.48 -4.61 -1.34
N THR A 30 -12.50 -3.69 -1.34
CA THR A 30 -11.20 -3.86 -2.03
C THR A 30 -9.98 -3.47 -1.19
N ASN A 31 -10.18 -2.83 -0.02
CA ASN A 31 -9.10 -2.33 0.83
C ASN A 31 -8.13 -3.42 1.30
N ALA A 32 -8.64 -4.60 1.67
CA ALA A 32 -7.79 -5.70 2.13
C ALA A 32 -6.99 -6.32 0.98
N VAL A 33 -7.61 -6.49 -0.20
CA VAL A 33 -6.92 -6.98 -1.42
C VAL A 33 -5.77 -6.03 -1.76
N PHE A 34 -6.05 -4.73 -1.85
CA PHE A 34 -5.05 -3.71 -2.17
C PHE A 34 -3.90 -3.70 -1.15
N GLY A 35 -4.22 -3.72 0.13
CA GLY A 35 -3.22 -3.70 1.20
C GLY A 35 -2.37 -4.98 1.23
N PHE A 36 -3.00 -6.14 1.06
CA PHE A 36 -2.32 -7.42 0.99
C PHE A 36 -1.31 -7.44 -0.16
N MET A 37 -1.73 -7.06 -1.36
CA MET A 37 -0.86 -7.06 -2.54
C MET A 37 0.29 -6.06 -2.42
N ASN A 38 0.08 -4.91 -1.79
CA ASN A 38 1.18 -3.97 -1.53
C ASN A 38 2.23 -4.56 -0.58
N ILE A 39 1.79 -5.25 0.49
CA ILE A 39 2.71 -5.92 1.43
C ILE A 39 3.43 -7.08 0.72
N TYR A 40 2.70 -7.87 -0.07
CA TYR A 40 3.23 -8.97 -0.87
C TYR A 40 4.33 -8.48 -1.82
N LEU A 41 4.01 -7.54 -2.72
CA LEU A 41 4.95 -7.02 -3.72
C LEU A 41 6.19 -6.39 -3.10
N LYS A 42 6.03 -5.66 -1.99
CA LYS A 42 7.16 -5.11 -1.25
C LYS A 42 8.10 -6.21 -0.77
N ASN A 43 7.57 -7.26 -0.14
CA ASN A 43 8.41 -8.32 0.40
C ASN A 43 9.01 -9.22 -0.69
N ILE A 44 8.33 -9.40 -1.83
CA ILE A 44 8.95 -10.02 -3.03
C ILE A 44 10.16 -9.21 -3.49
N SER A 45 10.02 -7.88 -3.57
CA SER A 45 11.11 -6.98 -3.96
C SER A 45 12.26 -6.93 -2.95
N ASP A 46 11.98 -7.04 -1.65
CA ASP A 46 13.00 -6.94 -0.60
C ASP A 46 13.76 -8.26 -0.43
N VAL A 47 13.08 -9.40 -0.53
CA VAL A 47 13.64 -10.75 -0.28
C VAL A 47 14.25 -11.37 -1.53
N HIS A 48 13.69 -11.12 -2.71
CA HIS A 48 14.00 -11.80 -3.97
C HIS A 48 13.95 -13.32 -3.81
N PRO A 49 12.78 -13.91 -3.45
CA PRO A 49 12.64 -15.34 -3.21
C PRO A 49 12.64 -16.13 -4.52
N ASP A 50 13.17 -17.38 -4.46
CA ASP A 50 13.07 -18.35 -5.55
C ASP A 50 11.71 -19.07 -5.54
N ALA A 51 11.08 -19.19 -4.38
CA ALA A 51 9.82 -19.88 -4.15
C ALA A 51 8.92 -19.09 -3.19
N VAL A 52 7.60 -19.17 -3.37
CA VAL A 52 6.61 -18.45 -2.57
C VAL A 52 5.46 -19.39 -2.19
N ALA A 53 5.10 -19.39 -0.91
CA ALA A 53 3.91 -20.09 -0.39
C ALA A 53 3.08 -19.13 0.45
N VAL A 54 1.77 -19.14 0.25
CA VAL A 54 0.84 -18.36 1.09
C VAL A 54 -0.09 -19.31 1.82
N ALA A 55 0.04 -19.36 3.14
CA ALA A 55 -0.76 -20.24 3.99
C ALA A 55 -2.04 -19.54 4.44
N PHE A 56 -3.18 -20.23 4.34
CA PHE A 56 -4.46 -19.76 4.87
C PHE A 56 -5.10 -20.80 5.79
N ASP A 57 -5.83 -20.31 6.81
CA ASP A 57 -6.63 -21.16 7.67
C ASP A 57 -7.90 -21.64 6.94
N LEU A 58 -8.26 -22.88 7.19
CA LEU A 58 -9.57 -23.41 6.83
C LEU A 58 -10.59 -23.11 7.95
N ARG A 59 -11.87 -23.06 7.59
CA ARG A 59 -12.96 -22.88 8.58
C ARG A 59 -13.20 -24.10 9.47
N SER A 60 -12.62 -25.26 9.13
CA SER A 60 -12.76 -26.50 9.89
C SER A 60 -12.01 -26.44 11.23
N PRO A 61 -12.53 -27.06 12.30
CA PRO A 61 -11.84 -27.10 13.58
C PRO A 61 -10.50 -27.82 13.48
N THR A 62 -9.44 -27.21 14.01
CA THR A 62 -8.11 -27.82 14.06
C THR A 62 -7.98 -28.85 15.20
N PHE A 63 -6.87 -29.58 15.25
CA PHE A 63 -6.60 -30.52 16.36
C PHE A 63 -6.58 -29.83 17.72
N ARG A 64 -6.16 -28.53 17.80
CA ARG A 64 -6.18 -27.75 19.04
C ARG A 64 -7.62 -27.46 19.49
N HIS A 65 -8.51 -27.10 18.59
CA HIS A 65 -9.93 -26.88 18.89
C HIS A 65 -10.63 -28.16 19.37
N LYS A 66 -10.23 -29.31 18.82
CA LYS A 66 -10.78 -30.61 19.23
C LYS A 66 -10.31 -31.02 20.64
N ALA A 67 -9.07 -30.65 21.02
CA ALA A 67 -8.50 -30.99 22.32
C ALA A 67 -8.91 -29.99 23.41
N ALA A 68 -9.02 -28.69 23.10
CA ALA A 68 -9.34 -27.62 24.04
C ALA A 68 -10.45 -26.72 23.47
N ALA A 69 -11.69 -26.95 23.87
CA ALA A 69 -12.85 -26.23 23.34
C ALA A 69 -12.82 -24.70 23.64
N TYR A 70 -12.03 -24.28 24.60
CA TYR A 70 -11.86 -22.85 24.94
C TYR A 70 -10.79 -22.15 24.07
N TYR A 71 -9.94 -22.91 23.35
CA TYR A 71 -8.89 -22.36 22.49
C TYR A 71 -9.49 -21.47 21.42
N LYS A 72 -9.02 -20.22 21.35
CA LYS A 72 -9.52 -19.17 20.44
C LYS A 72 -11.04 -18.88 20.50
N ALA A 73 -11.75 -19.38 21.54
CA ALA A 73 -13.21 -19.22 21.67
C ALA A 73 -13.65 -17.76 21.90
N ASN A 74 -12.75 -16.90 22.33
CA ASN A 74 -12.98 -15.46 22.50
C ASN A 74 -12.82 -14.65 21.20
N ARG A 75 -12.33 -15.25 20.10
CA ARG A 75 -12.17 -14.56 18.82
C ARG A 75 -13.52 -14.29 18.17
N LYS A 76 -13.73 -13.05 17.74
CA LYS A 76 -14.88 -12.67 16.91
C LYS A 76 -14.70 -13.26 15.52
N GLY A 77 -15.81 -13.62 14.88
CA GLY A 77 -15.80 -14.05 13.47
C GLY A 77 -15.21 -12.98 12.55
N MET A 78 -14.80 -13.41 11.37
CA MET A 78 -14.32 -12.51 10.32
C MET A 78 -15.44 -11.53 9.91
N PRO A 79 -15.18 -10.21 9.84
CA PRO A 79 -16.14 -9.24 9.30
C PRO A 79 -16.60 -9.62 7.90
N GLU A 80 -17.84 -9.31 7.55
CA GLU A 80 -18.40 -9.68 6.25
C GLU A 80 -17.63 -9.02 5.10
N GLU A 81 -17.24 -7.77 5.28
CA GLU A 81 -16.45 -6.99 4.34
C GLU A 81 -15.05 -7.62 4.07
N LEU A 82 -14.48 -8.27 5.06
CA LEU A 82 -13.21 -8.99 4.90
C LEU A 82 -13.44 -10.38 4.29
N ALA A 83 -14.52 -11.06 4.68
CA ALA A 83 -14.87 -12.38 4.19
C ALA A 83 -15.10 -12.40 2.68
N GLN A 84 -15.61 -11.31 2.11
CA GLN A 84 -15.78 -11.13 0.66
C GLN A 84 -14.45 -11.00 -0.08
N GLN A 85 -13.42 -10.45 0.55
CA GLN A 85 -12.13 -10.16 -0.07
C GLN A 85 -11.16 -11.36 -0.03
N LEU A 86 -11.34 -12.28 0.90
CA LEU A 86 -10.46 -13.47 1.03
C LEU A 86 -10.44 -14.34 -0.25
N PRO A 87 -11.57 -14.70 -0.88
CA PRO A 87 -11.57 -15.44 -2.15
C PRO A 87 -10.83 -14.70 -3.27
N ILE A 88 -11.01 -13.38 -3.34
CA ILE A 88 -10.38 -12.53 -4.37
C ILE A 88 -8.84 -12.58 -4.24
N VAL A 89 -8.31 -12.48 -3.01
CA VAL A 89 -6.86 -12.59 -2.79
C VAL A 89 -6.34 -13.95 -3.20
N LYS A 90 -7.05 -15.04 -2.87
CA LYS A 90 -6.64 -16.40 -3.25
C LYS A 90 -6.66 -16.59 -4.77
N GLU A 91 -7.69 -16.08 -5.44
CA GLU A 91 -7.80 -16.10 -6.90
C GLU A 91 -6.64 -15.34 -7.53
N LEU A 92 -6.38 -14.11 -7.10
CA LEU A 92 -5.30 -13.28 -7.62
C LEU A 92 -3.93 -13.95 -7.43
N LEU A 93 -3.66 -14.54 -6.27
CA LEU A 93 -2.44 -15.29 -6.02
C LEU A 93 -2.32 -16.49 -6.98
N GLY A 94 -3.42 -17.22 -7.20
CA GLY A 94 -3.45 -18.33 -8.15
C GLY A 94 -3.16 -17.89 -9.59
N LEU A 95 -3.74 -16.78 -10.03
CA LEU A 95 -3.48 -16.19 -11.35
C LEU A 95 -2.03 -15.70 -11.49
N MET A 96 -1.41 -15.29 -10.39
CA MET A 96 0.02 -14.93 -10.34
C MET A 96 0.94 -16.17 -10.26
N GLY A 97 0.40 -17.39 -10.35
CA GLY A 97 1.14 -18.64 -10.25
C GLY A 97 1.67 -18.98 -8.85
N VAL A 98 1.20 -18.27 -7.82
CA VAL A 98 1.63 -18.46 -6.43
C VAL A 98 0.82 -19.56 -5.75
N LYS A 99 1.51 -20.49 -5.09
CA LYS A 99 0.85 -21.62 -4.41
C LYS A 99 0.21 -21.17 -3.11
N VAL A 100 -1.12 -21.27 -3.05
CA VAL A 100 -1.92 -21.15 -1.83
C VAL A 100 -1.94 -22.52 -1.13
N VAL A 101 -1.63 -22.54 0.17
CA VAL A 101 -1.55 -23.76 0.98
C VAL A 101 -2.57 -23.70 2.11
N GLU A 102 -3.42 -24.72 2.16
CA GLU A 102 -4.40 -24.94 3.21
C GLU A 102 -4.28 -26.40 3.69
N CYS A 103 -4.36 -26.65 4.98
CA CYS A 103 -4.21 -27.98 5.53
C CYS A 103 -5.34 -28.29 6.51
N GLU A 104 -6.18 -29.28 6.20
CA GLU A 104 -7.30 -29.65 7.05
C GLU A 104 -6.83 -30.16 8.43
N GLY A 105 -7.42 -29.61 9.48
CA GLY A 105 -7.07 -29.96 10.85
C GLY A 105 -5.86 -29.23 11.43
N TYR A 106 -5.18 -28.41 10.64
CA TYR A 106 -4.02 -27.59 11.03
C TYR A 106 -4.31 -26.11 10.81
N GLU A 107 -3.52 -25.25 11.46
CA GLU A 107 -3.57 -23.80 11.27
C GLU A 107 -2.52 -23.34 10.24
N ALA A 108 -2.68 -22.14 9.69
CA ALA A 108 -1.69 -21.55 8.78
C ALA A 108 -0.28 -21.50 9.42
N ASP A 109 -0.20 -21.23 10.74
CA ASP A 109 1.06 -21.26 11.48
C ASP A 109 1.76 -22.63 11.44
N ASP A 110 1.00 -23.74 11.47
CA ASP A 110 1.55 -25.10 11.38
C ASP A 110 2.10 -25.39 9.96
N VAL A 111 1.45 -24.82 8.94
CA VAL A 111 1.97 -24.85 7.56
C VAL A 111 3.29 -24.08 7.47
N LEU A 112 3.34 -22.87 8.02
CA LEU A 112 4.57 -22.04 8.07
C LEU A 112 5.69 -22.76 8.85
N GLY A 113 5.34 -23.37 9.99
CA GLY A 113 6.25 -24.17 10.80
C GLY A 113 6.84 -25.36 10.02
N THR A 114 6.01 -26.03 9.24
CA THR A 114 6.43 -27.18 8.42
C THR A 114 7.34 -26.73 7.27
N LEU A 115 7.00 -25.65 6.57
CA LEU A 115 7.81 -25.10 5.48
C LEU A 115 9.16 -24.56 6.00
N SER A 116 9.16 -23.87 7.15
CA SER A 116 10.39 -23.37 7.76
C SER A 116 11.34 -24.50 8.15
N LYS A 117 10.79 -25.59 8.73
CA LYS A 117 11.59 -26.79 9.06
C LYS A 117 12.15 -27.46 7.81
N LEU A 118 11.34 -27.58 6.75
CA LEU A 118 11.79 -28.16 5.48
C LEU A 118 12.99 -27.38 4.90
N CYS A 119 12.96 -26.05 4.95
CA CYS A 119 14.08 -25.23 4.52
C CYS A 119 15.31 -25.45 5.41
N SER A 120 15.14 -25.46 6.74
CA SER A 120 16.25 -25.66 7.67
C SER A 120 16.90 -27.03 7.49
N ASP A 121 16.10 -28.11 7.34
CA ASP A 121 16.59 -29.48 7.14
C ASP A 121 17.38 -29.64 5.82
N ASN A 122 17.02 -28.83 4.79
CA ASN A 122 17.69 -28.84 3.49
C ASN A 122 18.89 -27.86 3.40
N GLY A 123 19.09 -26.99 4.39
CA GLY A 123 20.07 -25.89 4.33
C GLY A 123 19.65 -24.73 3.43
N ASP A 124 18.36 -24.63 3.09
CA ASP A 124 17.74 -23.54 2.35
C ASP A 124 17.34 -22.39 3.28
N LYS A 125 17.13 -21.18 2.75
CA LYS A 125 16.68 -20.02 3.53
C LYS A 125 15.18 -19.87 3.47
N CYS A 126 14.56 -19.64 4.64
CA CYS A 126 13.14 -19.37 4.78
C CYS A 126 12.90 -17.97 5.38
N TYR A 127 12.06 -17.20 4.74
CA TYR A 127 11.54 -15.92 5.25
C TYR A 127 10.06 -16.08 5.54
N VAL A 128 9.67 -16.01 6.82
CA VAL A 128 8.28 -16.14 7.26
C VAL A 128 7.67 -14.76 7.43
N LEU A 129 6.78 -14.36 6.53
CA LEU A 129 6.08 -13.07 6.60
C LEU A 129 4.76 -13.21 7.35
N THR A 130 4.65 -12.59 8.51
CA THR A 130 3.45 -12.62 9.36
C THR A 130 3.32 -11.35 10.20
N GLY A 131 2.15 -11.06 10.73
CA GLY A 131 1.92 -10.06 11.79
C GLY A 131 1.86 -10.69 13.17
N ASP A 132 1.93 -12.01 13.27
CA ASP A 132 1.84 -12.75 14.53
C ASP A 132 3.23 -13.01 15.13
N ARG A 133 3.37 -12.69 16.40
CA ARG A 133 4.62 -12.89 17.15
C ARG A 133 4.87 -14.35 17.52
N ASP A 134 3.86 -15.21 17.44
CA ASP A 134 4.00 -16.62 17.77
C ASP A 134 4.94 -17.32 16.80
N SER A 135 4.93 -16.89 15.53
CA SER A 135 5.87 -17.39 14.52
C SER A 135 7.35 -17.08 14.84
N LEU A 136 7.65 -16.19 15.81
CA LEU A 136 9.03 -15.95 16.24
C LEU A 136 9.70 -17.19 16.85
N GLN A 137 8.92 -18.19 17.32
CA GLN A 137 9.44 -19.49 17.77
C GLN A 137 10.08 -20.31 16.65
N LEU A 138 9.79 -19.96 15.37
CA LEU A 138 10.30 -20.66 14.19
C LEU A 138 11.72 -20.25 13.79
N ILE A 139 12.22 -19.14 14.34
CA ILE A 139 13.52 -18.56 13.98
C ILE A 139 14.66 -19.53 14.32
N ASP A 140 15.52 -19.77 13.33
CA ASP A 140 16.78 -20.47 13.47
C ASP A 140 17.83 -19.88 12.49
N ASP A 141 18.98 -20.54 12.31
CA ASP A 141 20.07 -20.04 11.44
C ASP A 141 19.66 -19.94 9.96
N ASN A 142 18.59 -20.60 9.54
CA ASN A 142 18.07 -20.62 8.19
C ASN A 142 16.71 -19.90 8.07
N VAL A 143 16.05 -19.63 9.18
CA VAL A 143 14.70 -19.04 9.22
C VAL A 143 14.73 -17.65 9.80
N THR A 144 14.30 -16.66 9.01
CA THR A 144 14.10 -15.28 9.43
C THR A 144 12.61 -14.98 9.44
N VAL A 145 12.07 -14.41 10.52
CA VAL A 145 10.68 -13.96 10.57
C VAL A 145 10.61 -12.47 10.20
N LEU A 146 9.83 -12.19 9.17
CA LEU A 146 9.49 -10.83 8.72
C LEU A 146 8.21 -10.41 9.42
N LEU A 147 8.35 -9.77 10.59
CA LEU A 147 7.20 -9.34 11.39
C LEU A 147 6.64 -8.04 10.83
N ALA A 148 5.51 -8.13 10.15
CA ALA A 148 4.80 -6.97 9.63
C ALA A 148 4.19 -6.16 10.79
N THR A 149 4.56 -4.89 10.92
CA THR A 149 3.99 -3.95 11.90
C THR A 149 3.23 -2.82 11.18
N ASN A 150 2.53 -1.95 11.89
CA ASN A 150 1.82 -0.82 11.28
C ASN A 150 2.75 0.21 10.62
N LYS A 151 4.04 0.19 10.94
CA LYS A 151 5.02 1.16 10.44
C LYS A 151 5.98 0.54 9.43
N GLU A 152 6.45 -0.67 9.71
CA GLU A 152 7.51 -1.32 8.96
C GLU A 152 7.47 -2.85 9.12
N THR A 153 8.20 -3.55 8.29
CA THR A 153 8.49 -4.99 8.47
C THR A 153 9.81 -5.13 9.23
N ILE A 154 9.77 -5.79 10.39
CA ILE A 154 10.95 -6.02 11.23
C ILE A 154 11.51 -7.40 10.90
N HIS A 155 12.80 -7.47 10.56
CA HIS A 155 13.49 -8.71 10.28
C HIS A 155 14.03 -9.32 11.59
N TYR A 156 13.39 -10.38 12.07
CA TYR A 156 13.82 -11.12 13.24
C TYR A 156 14.73 -12.28 12.86
N THR A 157 16.02 -12.11 13.07
CA THR A 157 17.05 -13.16 13.06
C THR A 157 17.26 -13.70 14.47
N PRO A 158 17.98 -14.83 14.66
CA PRO A 158 18.34 -15.32 16.00
C PRO A 158 19.01 -14.26 16.87
N GLN A 159 19.91 -13.47 16.29
CA GLN A 159 20.60 -12.39 16.99
C GLN A 159 19.63 -11.30 17.44
N LYS A 160 18.77 -10.81 16.52
CA LYS A 160 17.78 -9.77 16.82
C LYS A 160 16.79 -10.22 17.89
N PHE A 161 16.35 -11.47 17.82
CA PHE A 161 15.48 -12.05 18.84
C PHE A 161 16.18 -12.11 20.21
N MET A 162 17.44 -12.57 20.25
CA MET A 162 18.23 -12.62 21.47
C MET A 162 18.41 -11.24 22.10
N GLU A 163 18.65 -10.19 21.30
CA GLU A 163 18.77 -8.81 21.78
C GLU A 163 17.46 -8.33 22.44
N ASP A 164 16.31 -8.65 21.83
CA ASP A 164 15.01 -8.15 22.32
C ASP A 164 14.47 -8.97 23.50
N TYR A 165 14.66 -10.28 23.50
CA TYR A 165 14.05 -11.20 24.48
C TYR A 165 15.04 -11.73 25.52
N GLY A 166 16.32 -11.86 25.16
CA GLY A 166 17.39 -12.35 26.04
C GLY A 166 17.41 -13.86 26.29
N PHE A 167 16.77 -14.63 25.40
CA PHE A 167 16.78 -16.09 25.33
C PHE A 167 16.58 -16.57 23.88
N GLU A 168 16.79 -17.85 23.61
CA GLU A 168 16.68 -18.43 22.27
C GLU A 168 15.21 -18.43 21.76
N PRO A 169 14.96 -18.26 20.43
CA PRO A 169 13.61 -18.17 19.86
C PRO A 169 12.67 -19.29 20.25
N ILE A 170 13.13 -20.54 20.26
CA ILE A 170 12.32 -21.70 20.61
C ILE A 170 11.75 -21.64 22.04
N LYS A 171 12.41 -20.92 22.95
CA LYS A 171 11.96 -20.75 24.33
C LYS A 171 10.74 -19.81 24.47
N LEU A 172 10.33 -19.16 23.39
CA LEU A 172 9.08 -18.40 23.36
C LEU A 172 7.87 -19.27 23.71
N ILE A 173 7.92 -20.56 23.34
CA ILE A 173 6.91 -21.56 23.69
C ILE A 173 6.81 -21.69 25.21
N ASP A 174 7.94 -21.79 25.90
CA ASP A 174 8.02 -21.91 27.37
C ASP A 174 7.59 -20.62 28.07
N LEU A 175 7.89 -19.46 27.47
CA LEU A 175 7.38 -18.17 27.95
C LEU A 175 5.86 -18.15 27.95
N LYS A 176 5.24 -18.55 26.83
CA LYS A 176 3.78 -18.62 26.69
C LYS A 176 3.14 -19.72 27.58
N ALA A 177 3.84 -20.80 27.80
CA ALA A 177 3.42 -21.84 28.73
C ALA A 177 3.21 -21.29 30.15
N LEU A 178 4.05 -20.34 30.58
CA LEU A 178 3.96 -19.72 31.89
C LEU A 178 3.00 -18.54 31.95
N MET A 179 3.11 -17.59 31.00
CA MET A 179 2.32 -16.36 31.05
C MET A 179 0.91 -16.49 30.45
N GLY A 180 0.68 -17.54 29.66
CA GLY A 180 -0.51 -17.68 28.83
C GLY A 180 -0.54 -16.75 27.63
N ASP A 181 -1.64 -16.80 26.89
CA ASP A 181 -1.97 -15.88 25.81
C ASP A 181 -3.46 -15.55 25.80
N SER A 182 -3.81 -14.31 26.09
CA SER A 182 -5.19 -13.86 26.13
C SER A 182 -5.83 -13.77 24.73
N SER A 183 -5.04 -13.60 23.66
CA SER A 183 -5.55 -13.53 22.29
C SER A 183 -6.03 -14.89 21.80
N ASP A 184 -5.36 -15.96 22.21
CA ASP A 184 -5.68 -17.34 21.87
C ASP A 184 -6.39 -18.10 23.00
N ASN A 185 -6.70 -17.37 24.08
CA ASN A 185 -7.32 -17.93 25.27
C ASN A 185 -6.51 -19.08 25.89
N ILE A 186 -5.17 -18.98 25.86
CA ILE A 186 -4.25 -19.92 26.48
C ILE A 186 -4.06 -19.52 27.94
N PRO A 187 -4.34 -20.40 28.93
CA PRO A 187 -4.45 -20.01 30.34
C PRO A 187 -3.12 -19.63 31.01
N GLY A 188 -2.02 -20.29 30.68
CA GLY A 188 -0.76 -20.14 31.38
C GLY A 188 -0.84 -20.57 32.85
N VAL A 189 0.08 -20.08 33.67
CA VAL A 189 0.08 -20.26 35.13
C VAL A 189 -0.59 -19.06 35.82
N ALA A 190 -1.66 -19.28 36.53
CA ALA A 190 -2.44 -18.21 37.18
C ALA A 190 -1.55 -17.31 38.06
N GLY A 191 -1.53 -16.03 37.73
CA GLY A 191 -0.74 -15.01 38.43
C GLY A 191 0.74 -14.94 38.09
N ILE A 192 1.21 -15.69 37.08
CA ILE A 192 2.52 -15.52 36.44
C ILE A 192 2.31 -14.67 35.18
N GLY A 193 2.73 -13.40 35.21
CA GLY A 193 2.69 -12.53 34.04
C GLY A 193 4.04 -12.49 33.31
N GLU A 194 4.07 -11.76 32.19
CA GLU A 194 5.20 -11.67 31.26
C GLU A 194 6.57 -11.42 31.92
N LYS A 195 6.65 -10.44 32.83
CA LYS A 195 7.93 -10.12 33.52
C LYS A 195 8.45 -11.29 34.33
N THR A 196 7.59 -11.98 35.09
CA THR A 196 7.98 -13.12 35.90
C THR A 196 8.32 -14.31 35.02
N ALA A 197 7.50 -14.60 34.03
CA ALA A 197 7.74 -15.67 33.07
C ALA A 197 9.07 -15.46 32.33
N SER A 198 9.33 -14.26 31.82
CA SER A 198 10.60 -13.93 31.14
C SER A 198 11.82 -14.12 32.03
N SER A 199 11.76 -13.70 33.31
CA SER A 199 12.84 -13.95 34.25
C SER A 199 13.08 -15.44 34.50
N LEU A 200 12.00 -16.23 34.64
CA LEU A 200 12.09 -17.68 34.85
C LEU A 200 12.71 -18.39 33.64
N ILE A 201 12.29 -18.00 32.42
CA ILE A 201 12.85 -18.60 31.19
C ILE A 201 14.31 -18.20 30.97
N LYS A 202 14.68 -16.97 31.29
CA LYS A 202 16.11 -16.56 31.24
C LYS A 202 16.99 -17.34 32.18
N GLU A 203 16.49 -17.69 33.38
CA GLU A 203 17.24 -18.37 34.43
C GLU A 203 17.25 -19.89 34.22
N TYR A 204 16.08 -20.51 33.95
CA TYR A 204 15.92 -21.96 33.92
C TYR A 204 15.84 -22.55 32.49
N GLY A 205 15.58 -21.72 31.49
CA GLY A 205 15.54 -22.11 30.07
C GLY A 205 14.20 -22.69 29.62
N THR A 206 13.71 -23.76 30.21
CA THR A 206 12.45 -24.43 29.85
C THR A 206 11.59 -24.67 31.08
N ILE A 207 10.27 -24.89 30.88
CA ILE A 207 9.37 -25.20 31.99
C ILE A 207 9.73 -26.55 32.62
N GLU A 208 10.21 -27.53 31.85
CA GLU A 208 10.63 -28.84 32.40
C GLU A 208 11.75 -28.66 33.43
N LYS A 209 12.83 -27.96 33.05
CA LYS A 209 13.94 -27.65 33.98
C LYS A 209 13.49 -26.79 35.16
N LEU A 210 12.62 -25.84 34.94
CA LEU A 210 12.06 -25.03 36.02
C LEU A 210 11.32 -25.93 37.02
N TYR A 211 10.44 -26.80 36.56
CA TYR A 211 9.65 -27.67 37.43
C TYR A 211 10.48 -28.80 38.12
N GLU A 212 11.66 -29.14 37.61
CA GLU A 212 12.59 -30.04 38.29
C GLU A 212 13.23 -29.41 39.53
N VAL A 213 13.45 -28.06 39.53
CA VAL A 213 14.27 -27.42 40.57
C VAL A 213 13.55 -26.30 41.34
N TYR A 214 12.32 -25.91 40.98
CA TYR A 214 11.65 -24.73 41.54
C TYR A 214 11.47 -24.81 43.08
N GLU A 215 11.27 -26.01 43.63
CA GLU A 215 11.09 -26.18 45.08
C GLU A 215 12.36 -25.83 45.87
N ASP A 216 13.52 -26.18 45.36
CA ASP A 216 14.83 -25.95 45.99
C ASP A 216 15.47 -24.62 45.55
N SER A 217 14.83 -23.88 44.62
CA SER A 217 15.35 -22.65 44.06
C SER A 217 15.24 -21.45 45.03
N SER A 218 15.87 -20.33 44.69
CA SER A 218 15.77 -19.05 45.43
C SER A 218 14.48 -18.28 45.21
N LEU A 219 13.52 -18.84 44.46
CA LEU A 219 12.24 -18.22 44.15
C LEU A 219 11.41 -17.91 45.41
N THR A 220 10.67 -16.81 45.39
CA THR A 220 9.80 -16.43 46.48
C THR A 220 8.71 -17.48 46.70
N LYS A 221 8.27 -17.66 47.98
CA LYS A 221 7.23 -18.62 48.33
C LYS A 221 5.94 -18.44 47.49
N GLY A 222 5.60 -17.17 47.15
CA GLY A 222 4.42 -16.87 46.31
C GLY A 222 4.56 -17.39 44.89
N VAL A 223 5.75 -17.30 44.26
CA VAL A 223 6.02 -17.83 42.92
C VAL A 223 5.99 -19.37 42.95
N LYS A 224 6.66 -19.99 43.93
CA LYS A 224 6.66 -21.45 44.12
C LYS A 224 5.23 -22.01 44.26
N THR A 225 4.38 -21.37 45.06
CA THR A 225 2.97 -21.78 45.21
C THR A 225 2.20 -21.70 43.88
N LYS A 226 2.39 -20.63 43.12
CA LYS A 226 1.76 -20.47 41.79
C LYS A 226 2.21 -21.56 40.80
N LEU A 227 3.49 -21.80 40.75
CA LEU A 227 4.08 -22.85 39.91
C LEU A 227 3.52 -24.23 40.29
N ALA A 228 3.51 -24.58 41.59
CA ALA A 228 2.97 -25.85 42.08
C ALA A 228 1.51 -26.08 41.67
N ASN A 229 0.69 -25.03 41.74
CA ASN A 229 -0.73 -25.08 41.38
C ASN A 229 -0.97 -25.05 39.87
N GLY A 230 0.02 -24.66 39.08
CA GLY A 230 -0.11 -24.44 37.64
C GLY A 230 0.61 -25.45 36.74
N ILE A 231 1.13 -26.55 37.28
CA ILE A 231 1.95 -27.53 36.51
C ILE A 231 1.20 -28.04 35.27
N ASP A 232 -0.03 -28.52 35.45
CA ASP A 232 -0.82 -29.09 34.35
C ASP A 232 -1.24 -28.02 33.35
N SER A 233 -1.62 -26.83 33.83
CA SER A 233 -1.96 -25.69 32.99
C SER A 233 -0.75 -25.20 32.16
N ALA A 234 0.45 -25.21 32.75
CA ALA A 234 1.67 -24.86 32.01
C ALA A 234 1.97 -25.86 30.88
N LYS A 235 1.82 -27.18 31.16
CA LYS A 235 2.02 -28.23 30.15
C LYS A 235 1.01 -28.14 29.00
N GLU A 236 -0.27 -27.94 29.33
CA GLU A 236 -1.32 -27.76 28.34
C GLU A 236 -1.09 -26.48 27.52
N SER A 237 -0.74 -25.38 28.17
CA SER A 237 -0.43 -24.10 27.51
C SER A 237 0.79 -24.22 26.60
N LYS A 238 1.84 -24.96 27.01
CA LYS A 238 3.00 -25.27 26.15
C LYS A 238 2.57 -26.00 24.88
N TRP A 239 1.74 -27.03 25.03
CA TRP A 239 1.25 -27.81 23.90
C TRP A 239 0.39 -26.95 22.96
N LEU A 240 -0.51 -26.11 23.48
CA LEU A 240 -1.33 -25.20 22.66
C LEU A 240 -0.50 -24.15 21.93
N ALA A 241 0.52 -23.57 22.57
CA ALA A 241 1.37 -22.53 21.99
C ALA A 241 2.42 -23.06 21.00
N THR A 242 2.64 -24.38 20.97
CA THR A 242 3.65 -24.98 20.08
C THR A 242 3.13 -25.06 18.65
N ILE A 243 3.85 -24.45 17.71
CA ILE A 243 3.60 -24.58 16.28
C ILE A 243 4.11 -25.94 15.81
N VAL A 244 3.25 -26.72 15.15
CA VAL A 244 3.60 -28.02 14.56
C VAL A 244 4.50 -27.79 13.34
N ARG A 245 5.52 -28.66 13.19
CA ARG A 245 6.51 -28.53 12.12
C ARG A 245 6.54 -29.76 11.18
N ASP A 246 5.44 -30.52 11.13
CA ASP A 246 5.31 -31.75 10.33
C ASP A 246 3.88 -31.96 9.79
N ALA A 247 3.14 -30.87 9.55
CA ALA A 247 1.82 -30.90 8.92
C ALA A 247 1.87 -31.66 7.58
N PRO A 248 0.78 -32.36 7.19
CA PRO A 248 0.73 -33.17 5.97
C PRO A 248 0.51 -32.32 4.71
N ILE A 249 1.52 -31.52 4.36
CA ILE A 249 1.57 -30.69 3.16
C ILE A 249 2.66 -31.21 2.20
N ASP A 250 2.67 -30.68 0.96
CA ASP A 250 3.75 -30.99 0.02
C ASP A 250 5.10 -30.53 0.57
N LYS A 251 6.08 -31.44 0.57
CA LYS A 251 7.42 -31.23 1.15
C LYS A 251 8.51 -31.14 0.09
N VAL A 252 8.16 -30.66 -1.10
CA VAL A 252 9.09 -30.44 -2.21
C VAL A 252 9.15 -28.93 -2.50
N LEU A 253 10.27 -28.28 -2.17
CA LEU A 253 10.39 -26.82 -2.28
C LEU A 253 10.22 -26.30 -3.71
N THR A 254 10.58 -27.08 -4.72
CA THR A 254 10.38 -26.69 -6.13
C THR A 254 8.91 -26.57 -6.53
N ASP A 255 7.99 -27.19 -5.80
CA ASP A 255 6.55 -27.08 -6.03
C ASP A 255 5.96 -25.73 -5.62
N TYR A 256 6.78 -24.90 -4.96
CA TYR A 256 6.45 -23.53 -4.53
C TYR A 256 7.11 -22.46 -5.41
N ILE A 257 7.83 -22.83 -6.47
CA ILE A 257 8.31 -21.89 -7.48
C ILE A 257 7.07 -21.39 -8.24
N PRO A 258 6.83 -20.06 -8.30
CA PRO A 258 5.67 -19.53 -9.00
C PRO A 258 5.65 -19.97 -10.47
N SER A 259 4.51 -20.44 -10.94
CA SER A 259 4.29 -20.72 -12.36
C SER A 259 4.13 -19.38 -13.13
N PRO A 260 4.21 -19.38 -14.48
CA PRO A 260 3.94 -18.19 -15.26
C PRO A 260 2.57 -17.59 -14.92
N ALA A 261 2.53 -16.28 -14.70
CA ALA A 261 1.31 -15.57 -14.38
C ALA A 261 0.36 -15.48 -15.59
N ASP A 262 -0.93 -15.53 -15.34
CA ASP A 262 -1.97 -15.24 -16.33
C ASP A 262 -2.27 -13.73 -16.31
N ASN A 263 -1.44 -12.96 -17.02
CA ASN A 263 -1.55 -11.50 -17.04
C ASN A 263 -2.92 -11.02 -17.55
N ALA A 264 -3.51 -11.73 -18.49
CA ALA A 264 -4.80 -11.36 -19.05
C ALA A 264 -5.94 -11.52 -18.01
N ALA A 265 -5.96 -12.64 -17.29
CA ALA A 265 -6.94 -12.85 -16.21
C ALA A 265 -6.69 -11.89 -15.03
N ILE A 266 -5.43 -11.61 -14.68
CA ILE A 266 -5.07 -10.60 -13.66
C ILE A 266 -5.58 -9.22 -14.07
N SER A 267 -5.33 -8.82 -15.32
CA SER A 267 -5.79 -7.53 -15.84
C SER A 267 -7.31 -7.42 -15.79
N SER A 268 -8.04 -8.46 -16.21
CA SER A 268 -9.51 -8.50 -16.13
C SER A 268 -10.02 -8.37 -14.70
N LEU A 269 -9.48 -9.17 -13.77
CA LEU A 269 -9.89 -9.14 -12.35
C LEU A 269 -9.62 -7.79 -11.71
N LEU A 270 -8.42 -7.23 -11.89
CA LEU A 270 -8.03 -5.96 -11.28
C LEU A 270 -8.79 -4.77 -11.90
N THR A 271 -9.13 -4.83 -13.18
CA THR A 271 -9.98 -3.85 -13.86
C THR A 271 -11.40 -3.90 -13.29
N GLU A 272 -11.99 -5.11 -13.12
CA GLU A 272 -13.29 -5.26 -12.48
C GLU A 272 -13.33 -4.71 -11.05
N LEU A 273 -12.23 -4.85 -10.32
CA LEU A 273 -12.06 -4.33 -8.96
C LEU A 273 -11.67 -2.84 -8.91
N GLU A 274 -11.46 -2.20 -10.06
CA GLU A 274 -11.00 -0.79 -10.17
C GLU A 274 -9.62 -0.56 -9.50
N MET A 275 -8.74 -1.56 -9.58
CA MET A 275 -7.41 -1.55 -8.94
C MET A 275 -6.28 -1.20 -9.92
N PHE A 276 -6.42 -0.17 -10.72
CA PHE A 276 -5.47 0.22 -11.79
C PHE A 276 -4.05 0.47 -11.28
N LYS A 277 -3.90 1.07 -10.08
CA LYS A 277 -2.57 1.25 -9.45
C LYS A 277 -1.84 -0.06 -9.17
N LEU A 278 -2.58 -1.15 -9.02
CA LEU A 278 -1.98 -2.46 -8.80
C LEU A 278 -1.54 -3.07 -10.13
N LEU A 279 -2.28 -2.85 -11.22
CA LEU A 279 -1.87 -3.20 -12.58
C LEU A 279 -0.54 -2.51 -12.93
N ASP A 280 -0.43 -1.19 -12.70
CA ASP A 280 0.80 -0.44 -12.94
C ASP A 280 1.99 -1.03 -12.17
N LYS A 281 1.79 -1.41 -10.89
CA LYS A 281 2.84 -2.01 -10.05
C LYS A 281 3.27 -3.40 -10.51
N LEU A 282 2.35 -4.14 -11.11
CA LEU A 282 2.63 -5.46 -11.68
C LEU A 282 3.26 -5.36 -13.08
N GLY A 283 3.28 -4.17 -13.69
CA GLY A 283 3.76 -3.94 -15.05
C GLY A 283 2.85 -4.58 -16.10
N ILE A 284 1.56 -4.75 -15.77
CA ILE A 284 0.55 -5.35 -16.66
C ILE A 284 -0.24 -4.20 -17.28
N SER A 285 -0.29 -4.13 -18.61
CA SER A 285 -1.12 -3.16 -19.29
C SER A 285 -2.59 -3.56 -19.24
N ALA A 286 -3.47 -2.57 -19.13
CA ALA A 286 -4.91 -2.84 -19.13
C ALA A 286 -5.38 -3.45 -20.48
N SER A 287 -4.64 -3.26 -21.57
CA SER A 287 -4.91 -3.85 -22.88
C SER A 287 -4.70 -5.37 -22.93
N GLU A 288 -3.94 -5.97 -22.01
CA GLU A 288 -3.79 -7.43 -21.93
C GLU A 288 -5.07 -8.14 -21.45
N ALA A 289 -6.02 -7.41 -20.84
CA ALA A 289 -7.31 -7.95 -20.41
C ALA A 289 -8.21 -8.38 -21.59
N GLU A 290 -8.09 -7.73 -22.75
CA GLU A 290 -8.90 -8.05 -23.94
C GLU A 290 -8.52 -9.38 -24.58
N ALA A 291 -7.30 -9.91 -24.34
CA ALA A 291 -6.84 -11.17 -24.92
C ALA A 291 -7.47 -12.43 -24.27
N ALA A 292 -8.13 -12.33 -23.11
CA ALA A 292 -8.62 -13.48 -22.35
C ALA A 292 -10.16 -13.65 -22.31
N ALA A 293 -10.95 -12.66 -22.68
CA ALA A 293 -12.38 -12.86 -22.85
C ALA A 293 -12.60 -13.73 -24.10
N PRO A 294 -13.53 -14.73 -24.10
CA PRO A 294 -13.97 -15.36 -25.31
C PRO A 294 -14.92 -14.39 -26.07
N VAL A 295 -14.42 -13.22 -26.35
CA VAL A 295 -14.96 -12.38 -27.41
C VAL A 295 -14.55 -13.08 -28.68
N GLN A 296 -15.55 -13.41 -29.52
CA GLN A 296 -15.26 -13.61 -30.92
C GLN A 296 -14.26 -12.54 -31.31
N THR A 297 -13.03 -12.93 -31.62
CA THR A 297 -12.01 -12.05 -32.14
C THR A 297 -12.60 -11.46 -33.43
N VAL A 298 -13.24 -10.31 -33.29
CA VAL A 298 -13.33 -9.39 -34.41
C VAL A 298 -11.89 -8.90 -34.53
N GLU A 299 -11.14 -9.46 -35.48
CA GLU A 299 -9.87 -8.85 -35.90
C GLU A 299 -10.26 -7.43 -36.29
N HIS A 300 -9.97 -6.47 -35.40
CA HIS A 300 -10.06 -5.06 -35.75
C HIS A 300 -8.91 -4.83 -36.73
N ALA A 301 -9.26 -4.72 -38.01
CA ALA A 301 -8.29 -4.28 -39.00
C ALA A 301 -7.86 -2.85 -38.61
N PRO A 302 -6.56 -2.52 -38.73
CA PRO A 302 -6.10 -1.15 -38.54
C PRO A 302 -7.03 -0.20 -39.30
N VAL A 303 -7.49 0.85 -38.66
CA VAL A 303 -8.18 1.92 -39.39
C VAL A 303 -7.17 2.44 -40.41
N GLU A 304 -7.49 2.33 -41.70
CA GLU A 304 -6.61 2.87 -42.76
C GLU A 304 -6.55 4.38 -42.59
N VAL A 305 -5.43 4.85 -42.03
CA VAL A 305 -5.21 6.27 -41.80
C VAL A 305 -4.34 6.83 -42.92
N GLU A 306 -4.90 7.73 -43.71
CA GLU A 306 -4.16 8.49 -44.69
C GLU A 306 -3.51 9.72 -44.04
N LEU A 307 -2.15 9.74 -43.97
CA LEU A 307 -1.43 10.87 -43.41
C LEU A 307 -1.23 11.97 -44.44
N LYS A 308 -1.71 13.17 -44.15
CA LYS A 308 -1.57 14.37 -44.99
C LYS A 308 -1.08 15.56 -44.19
N PRO A 309 -0.39 16.52 -44.82
CA PRO A 309 -0.10 17.80 -44.18
C PRO A 309 -1.43 18.58 -43.97
N LEU A 310 -1.61 19.14 -42.77
CA LEU A 310 -2.73 20.03 -42.47
C LEU A 310 -2.51 21.39 -43.16
N THR A 311 -3.52 21.90 -43.83
CA THR A 311 -3.51 23.23 -44.45
C THR A 311 -4.65 24.10 -43.96
N ALA A 312 -4.51 25.42 -44.07
CA ALA A 312 -5.57 26.36 -43.70
C ALA A 312 -6.88 26.17 -44.51
N GLY A 313 -6.82 25.50 -45.69
CA GLY A 313 -7.98 25.09 -46.45
C GLY A 313 -8.76 23.96 -45.79
N ASP A 314 -8.08 22.98 -45.24
CA ASP A 314 -8.68 21.83 -44.55
C ASP A 314 -9.43 22.29 -43.28
N VAL A 315 -8.85 23.21 -42.52
CA VAL A 315 -9.44 23.75 -41.28
C VAL A 315 -10.84 24.33 -41.53
N LYS A 316 -11.07 24.96 -42.69
CA LYS A 316 -12.39 25.56 -43.03
C LYS A 316 -13.44 24.49 -43.37
N SER A 317 -13.05 23.29 -43.68
CA SER A 317 -13.96 22.19 -44.06
C SER A 317 -14.40 21.34 -42.88
N PHE A 318 -13.80 21.50 -41.72
CA PHE A 318 -14.10 20.70 -40.53
C PHE A 318 -15.42 21.13 -39.89
N ASP A 319 -16.27 20.16 -39.58
CA ASP A 319 -17.45 20.30 -38.72
C ASP A 319 -17.11 19.84 -37.28
N GLU A 320 -16.70 18.58 -37.13
CA GLU A 320 -16.25 17.99 -35.86
C GLU A 320 -15.00 17.14 -36.09
N VAL A 321 -13.99 17.27 -35.23
CA VAL A 321 -12.73 16.53 -35.32
C VAL A 321 -12.19 16.15 -33.95
N SER A 322 -11.45 15.05 -33.90
CA SER A 322 -10.58 14.72 -32.77
C SER A 322 -9.17 15.28 -33.04
N TYR A 323 -8.48 15.77 -32.02
CA TYR A 323 -7.12 16.25 -32.18
C TYR A 323 -6.26 16.01 -30.93
N LEU A 324 -4.96 15.92 -31.17
CA LEU A 324 -3.92 15.91 -30.13
C LEU A 324 -2.90 17.00 -30.48
N PHE A 325 -2.39 17.66 -29.45
CA PHE A 325 -1.39 18.71 -29.58
C PHE A 325 -0.40 18.65 -28.41
N ASP A 326 0.87 18.42 -28.69
CA ASP A 326 1.94 18.31 -27.67
C ASP A 326 2.70 19.65 -27.43
N GLY A 327 2.22 20.74 -27.99
CA GLY A 327 2.88 22.05 -27.98
C GLY A 327 3.80 22.28 -29.19
N THR A 328 4.05 21.26 -30.00
CA THR A 328 4.91 21.33 -31.20
C THR A 328 4.22 20.75 -32.42
N VAL A 329 3.63 19.58 -32.30
CA VAL A 329 2.96 18.86 -33.38
C VAL A 329 1.47 18.85 -33.11
N LEU A 330 0.69 19.33 -34.05
CA LEU A 330 -0.76 19.19 -34.08
C LEU A 330 -1.13 18.04 -35.02
N SER A 331 -1.88 17.07 -34.51
CA SER A 331 -2.47 15.98 -35.30
C SER A 331 -3.99 16.01 -35.15
N VAL A 332 -4.69 16.03 -36.27
CA VAL A 332 -6.16 16.16 -36.36
C VAL A 332 -6.70 14.98 -37.13
N ARG A 333 -7.71 14.30 -36.60
CA ARG A 333 -8.45 13.24 -37.29
C ARG A 333 -9.81 13.73 -37.74
N SER A 334 -10.07 13.60 -39.04
CA SER A 334 -11.36 13.87 -39.66
C SER A 334 -11.77 12.65 -40.49
N GLY A 335 -12.74 11.87 -39.99
CA GLY A 335 -13.07 10.55 -40.56
C GLY A 335 -11.88 9.60 -40.49
N ASP A 336 -11.47 9.07 -41.65
CA ASP A 336 -10.32 8.16 -41.78
C ASP A 336 -9.02 8.86 -42.17
N THR A 337 -9.01 10.22 -42.19
CA THR A 337 -7.82 11.01 -42.54
C THR A 337 -7.23 11.60 -41.29
N VAL A 338 -5.91 11.45 -41.13
CA VAL A 338 -5.10 12.17 -40.14
C VAL A 338 -4.30 13.24 -40.87
N LEU A 339 -4.44 14.48 -40.42
CA LEU A 339 -3.68 15.62 -40.87
C LEU A 339 -2.77 16.08 -39.75
N SER A 340 -1.50 16.32 -40.07
CA SER A 340 -0.52 16.79 -39.08
C SER A 340 0.22 18.02 -39.60
N THR A 341 0.58 18.92 -38.67
CA THR A 341 1.42 20.07 -38.96
C THR A 341 2.30 20.43 -37.76
N LYS A 342 3.42 21.11 -38.06
CA LYS A 342 4.31 21.78 -37.10
C LYS A 342 4.35 23.29 -37.35
N GLU A 343 3.65 23.76 -38.38
CA GLU A 343 3.64 25.15 -38.76
C GLU A 343 2.73 25.94 -37.82
N THR A 344 3.30 26.97 -37.21
CA THR A 344 2.60 27.79 -36.22
C THR A 344 1.32 28.39 -36.76
N ASP A 345 1.35 28.91 -37.99
CA ASP A 345 0.21 29.57 -38.60
C ASP A 345 -0.99 28.62 -38.79
N GLU A 346 -0.74 27.38 -39.22
CA GLU A 346 -1.79 26.35 -39.31
C GLU A 346 -2.30 25.92 -37.96
N ILE A 347 -1.43 25.76 -36.97
CA ILE A 347 -1.83 25.43 -35.60
C ILE A 347 -2.75 26.54 -35.03
N LEU A 348 -2.37 27.79 -35.19
CA LEU A 348 -3.18 28.94 -34.71
C LEU A 348 -4.50 29.04 -35.48
N ALA A 349 -4.48 28.83 -36.80
CA ALA A 349 -5.71 28.82 -37.61
C ALA A 349 -6.67 27.70 -37.16
N PHE A 350 -6.14 26.52 -36.84
CA PHE A 350 -6.94 25.39 -36.32
C PHE A 350 -7.52 25.70 -34.92
N LEU A 351 -6.68 26.13 -33.97
CA LEU A 351 -7.11 26.37 -32.60
C LEU A 351 -8.18 27.49 -32.53
N SER A 352 -8.06 28.52 -33.37
CA SER A 352 -9.03 29.64 -33.43
C SER A 352 -10.27 29.36 -34.27
N SER A 353 -10.30 28.25 -35.03
CA SER A 353 -11.46 27.89 -35.85
C SER A 353 -12.68 27.53 -35.01
N PRO A 354 -13.93 27.75 -35.53
CA PRO A 354 -15.14 27.44 -34.80
C PRO A 354 -15.55 25.95 -34.88
N CYS A 355 -14.81 25.11 -35.60
CA CYS A 355 -15.15 23.67 -35.71
C CYS A 355 -15.18 23.02 -34.33
N LYS A 356 -16.04 22.04 -34.15
CA LYS A 356 -16.12 21.28 -32.92
C LYS A 356 -14.86 20.43 -32.73
N LYS A 357 -14.22 20.55 -31.57
CA LYS A 357 -12.95 19.88 -31.26
C LYS A 357 -13.09 18.97 -30.06
N ILE A 358 -12.66 17.74 -30.22
CA ILE A 358 -12.54 16.74 -29.16
C ILE A 358 -11.07 16.53 -28.89
N THR A 359 -10.65 16.60 -27.64
CA THR A 359 -9.26 16.38 -27.23
C THR A 359 -9.18 15.76 -25.83
N ILE A 360 -7.99 15.63 -25.33
CA ILE A 360 -7.67 15.26 -23.95
C ILE A 360 -6.71 16.28 -23.37
N ASP A 361 -6.91 16.69 -22.11
CA ASP A 361 -6.12 17.72 -21.41
C ASP A 361 -6.00 19.05 -22.20
N ALA A 362 -7.11 19.75 -22.36
CA ALA A 362 -7.19 20.97 -23.15
C ALA A 362 -6.50 22.20 -22.51
N LYS A 363 -6.16 22.18 -21.22
CA LYS A 363 -5.57 23.34 -20.52
C LYS A 363 -4.25 23.84 -21.14
N PRO A 364 -3.27 22.98 -21.51
CA PRO A 364 -2.08 23.42 -22.24
C PRO A 364 -2.41 24.09 -23.60
N HIS A 365 -3.47 23.63 -24.26
CA HIS A 365 -3.87 24.18 -25.57
C HIS A 365 -4.44 25.61 -25.42
N TYR A 366 -5.22 25.88 -24.36
CA TYR A 366 -5.65 27.23 -24.01
C TYR A 366 -4.46 28.14 -23.72
N ARG A 367 -3.47 27.67 -22.95
CA ARG A 367 -2.26 28.45 -22.65
C ARG A 367 -1.45 28.77 -23.91
N TYR A 368 -1.31 27.80 -24.81
CA TYR A 368 -0.62 28.00 -26.07
C TYR A 368 -1.34 29.06 -26.93
N ALA A 369 -2.67 28.97 -27.04
CA ALA A 369 -3.47 29.96 -27.76
C ALA A 369 -3.29 31.36 -27.18
N MET A 370 -3.41 31.51 -25.85
CA MET A 370 -3.23 32.82 -25.15
C MET A 370 -1.82 33.40 -25.36
N ALA A 371 -0.78 32.56 -25.29
CA ALA A 371 0.61 32.97 -25.51
C ALA A 371 0.85 33.52 -26.93
N ASN A 372 0.05 33.06 -27.90
CA ASN A 372 0.11 33.50 -29.29
C ASN A 372 -0.98 34.54 -29.64
N GLY A 373 -1.68 35.08 -28.66
CA GLY A 373 -2.66 36.17 -28.84
C GLY A 373 -3.97 35.78 -29.52
N ILE A 374 -4.32 34.48 -29.50
CA ILE A 374 -5.60 33.98 -30.01
C ILE A 374 -6.42 33.31 -28.90
N SER A 375 -7.69 33.01 -29.17
CA SER A 375 -8.54 32.18 -28.32
C SER A 375 -8.70 30.78 -28.90
N LEU A 376 -8.66 29.76 -28.06
CA LEU A 376 -9.09 28.42 -28.45
C LEU A 376 -10.62 28.43 -28.58
N CYS A 377 -11.11 28.12 -29.77
CA CYS A 377 -12.54 28.11 -30.07
C CYS A 377 -13.03 26.70 -30.37
N GLY A 378 -14.34 26.47 -30.15
CA GLY A 378 -15.00 25.22 -30.58
C GLY A 378 -14.64 23.98 -29.79
N LEU A 379 -14.05 24.06 -28.59
CA LEU A 379 -13.80 22.88 -27.75
C LEU A 379 -15.17 22.26 -27.37
N ALA A 380 -15.43 21.07 -27.88
CA ALA A 380 -16.67 20.34 -27.67
C ALA A 380 -16.57 19.37 -26.48
N CYS A 381 -15.40 18.76 -26.29
CA CYS A 381 -15.16 17.86 -25.15
C CYS A 381 -13.66 17.73 -24.84
N ASP A 382 -13.38 17.60 -23.55
CA ASP A 382 -12.10 17.14 -23.00
C ASP A 382 -12.32 15.78 -22.32
N ALA A 383 -11.74 14.73 -22.90
CA ALA A 383 -11.91 13.37 -22.41
C ALA A 383 -11.32 13.17 -20.99
N ALA A 384 -10.26 13.90 -20.62
CA ALA A 384 -9.70 13.82 -19.27
C ALA A 384 -10.67 14.37 -18.21
N LEU A 385 -11.40 15.44 -18.51
CA LEU A 385 -12.42 15.97 -17.59
C LEU A 385 -13.59 15.01 -17.43
N CYS A 386 -14.02 14.35 -18.50
CA CYS A 386 -15.04 13.30 -18.40
C CYS A 386 -14.57 12.16 -17.49
N GLY A 387 -13.33 11.67 -17.70
CA GLY A 387 -12.72 10.65 -16.86
C GLY A 387 -12.61 11.09 -15.39
N TYR A 388 -12.20 12.35 -15.15
CA TYR A 388 -12.12 12.92 -13.80
C TYR A 388 -13.48 12.96 -13.09
N LEU A 389 -14.53 13.41 -13.77
CA LEU A 389 -15.87 13.43 -13.19
C LEU A 389 -16.38 12.02 -12.84
N LEU A 390 -16.10 11.05 -13.69
CA LEU A 390 -16.56 9.67 -13.51
C LEU A 390 -15.74 8.91 -12.46
N ASN A 391 -14.43 9.24 -12.29
CA ASN A 391 -13.53 8.59 -11.34
C ASN A 391 -12.48 9.56 -10.80
N THR A 392 -12.84 10.34 -9.76
CA THR A 392 -11.94 11.32 -9.11
C THR A 392 -10.75 10.69 -8.38
N SER A 393 -10.73 9.37 -8.20
CA SER A 393 -9.68 8.63 -7.48
C SER A 393 -8.58 8.10 -8.39
N ALA A 394 -8.74 8.19 -9.71
CA ALA A 394 -7.71 7.76 -10.65
C ALA A 394 -6.43 8.60 -10.52
N SER A 395 -5.29 8.00 -10.81
CA SER A 395 -3.98 8.69 -10.75
C SER A 395 -3.72 9.57 -11.96
N ASP A 396 -4.28 9.19 -13.09
CA ASP A 396 -4.20 9.89 -14.37
C ASP A 396 -5.36 9.47 -15.29
N TYR A 397 -5.52 10.16 -16.40
CA TYR A 397 -6.64 10.01 -17.34
C TYR A 397 -6.12 9.89 -18.77
N THR A 398 -5.14 9.00 -19.01
CA THR A 398 -4.66 8.72 -20.37
C THR A 398 -5.72 8.00 -21.19
N ILE A 399 -5.67 8.15 -22.52
CA ILE A 399 -6.65 7.54 -23.45
C ILE A 399 -6.66 6.02 -23.28
N GLU A 400 -5.49 5.38 -23.22
CA GLU A 400 -5.38 3.94 -23.03
C GLU A 400 -6.08 3.46 -21.75
N LYS A 401 -5.83 4.13 -20.61
CA LYS A 401 -6.46 3.77 -19.33
C LYS A 401 -7.96 3.99 -19.34
N LEU A 402 -8.41 5.09 -19.94
CA LEU A 402 -9.84 5.36 -20.06
C LEU A 402 -10.52 4.34 -20.99
N CYS A 403 -9.89 3.97 -22.10
CA CYS A 403 -10.39 2.90 -22.97
C CYS A 403 -10.57 1.59 -22.20
N ALA A 404 -9.56 1.17 -21.45
CA ALA A 404 -9.63 -0.04 -20.62
C ALA A 404 -10.72 0.05 -19.54
N GLU A 405 -10.83 1.19 -18.85
CA GLU A 405 -11.81 1.38 -17.78
C GLU A 405 -13.26 1.35 -18.29
N TYR A 406 -13.49 1.92 -19.49
CA TYR A 406 -14.85 2.05 -20.05
C TYR A 406 -15.18 1.04 -21.14
N GLY A 407 -14.30 0.04 -21.38
CA GLY A 407 -14.52 -1.05 -22.32
C GLY A 407 -14.57 -0.57 -23.78
N VAL A 408 -13.72 0.39 -24.14
CA VAL A 408 -13.53 0.88 -25.50
C VAL A 408 -12.23 0.29 -26.05
N HIS A 409 -12.26 -0.17 -27.32
CA HIS A 409 -11.05 -0.70 -27.94
C HIS A 409 -9.99 0.38 -28.10
N TYR A 410 -8.79 0.12 -27.55
CA TYR A 410 -7.63 0.99 -27.76
C TYR A 410 -6.86 0.51 -29.00
N CYS A 411 -6.86 1.32 -30.06
CA CYS A 411 -6.41 0.95 -31.39
C CYS A 411 -4.86 0.84 -31.49
N THR A 412 -4.25 -0.06 -30.72
CA THR A 412 -2.78 -0.29 -30.72
C THR A 412 -2.22 -0.61 -32.10
N GLU A 413 -3.01 -1.21 -32.97
CA GLU A 413 -2.70 -1.54 -34.36
C GLU A 413 -2.40 -0.31 -35.23
N ASN A 414 -2.84 0.87 -34.79
CA ASN A 414 -2.55 2.15 -35.46
C ASN A 414 -1.23 2.82 -35.00
N GLY A 415 -0.44 2.15 -34.14
CA GLY A 415 0.88 2.62 -33.72
C GLY A 415 0.85 4.02 -33.09
N GLU A 416 1.60 4.97 -33.64
CA GLU A 416 1.68 6.35 -33.12
C GLU A 416 0.37 7.13 -33.15
N PHE A 417 -0.63 6.68 -33.90
CA PHE A 417 -1.97 7.29 -33.98
C PHE A 417 -3.01 6.59 -33.12
N ALA A 418 -2.63 5.60 -32.30
CA ALA A 418 -3.53 4.83 -31.46
C ALA A 418 -4.43 5.74 -30.59
N ASP A 419 -3.84 6.70 -29.89
CA ASP A 419 -4.54 7.68 -29.09
C ASP A 419 -5.57 8.48 -29.90
N LEU A 420 -5.15 9.02 -31.03
CA LEU A 420 -5.99 9.87 -31.87
C LEU A 420 -7.15 9.09 -32.49
N VAL A 421 -6.90 7.82 -32.87
CA VAL A 421 -7.93 6.94 -33.46
C VAL A 421 -8.95 6.52 -32.41
N SER A 422 -8.51 6.21 -31.21
CA SER A 422 -9.40 5.77 -30.12
C SER A 422 -10.22 6.90 -29.50
N LEU A 423 -9.74 8.15 -29.59
CA LEU A 423 -10.27 9.29 -28.83
C LEU A 423 -11.75 9.58 -29.08
N LYS A 424 -12.23 9.44 -30.31
CA LYS A 424 -13.62 9.76 -30.64
C LYS A 424 -14.59 8.78 -29.99
N GLU A 425 -14.39 7.48 -30.18
CA GLU A 425 -15.24 6.44 -29.62
C GLU A 425 -15.20 6.47 -28.09
N LEU A 426 -14.01 6.65 -27.52
CA LEU A 426 -13.85 6.85 -26.09
C LEU A 426 -14.68 8.03 -25.58
N THR A 427 -14.61 9.18 -26.25
CA THR A 427 -15.34 10.39 -25.82
C THR A 427 -16.85 10.20 -25.90
N GLU A 428 -17.36 9.56 -26.96
CA GLU A 428 -18.78 9.23 -27.07
C GLU A 428 -19.23 8.34 -25.90
N LYS A 429 -18.43 7.34 -25.54
CA LYS A 429 -18.70 6.47 -24.39
C LYS A 429 -18.68 7.22 -23.08
N LEU A 430 -17.66 8.04 -22.83
CA LEU A 430 -17.53 8.83 -21.61
C LEU A 430 -18.68 9.81 -21.43
N LEU A 431 -19.09 10.52 -22.51
CA LEU A 431 -20.23 11.44 -22.47
C LEU A 431 -21.55 10.73 -22.14
N ALA A 432 -21.76 9.53 -22.67
CA ALA A 432 -22.94 8.72 -22.31
C ALA A 432 -22.95 8.35 -20.82
N GLU A 433 -21.78 8.02 -20.24
CA GLU A 433 -21.66 7.73 -18.81
C GLU A 433 -21.85 9.00 -17.95
N VAL A 434 -21.28 10.13 -18.34
CA VAL A 434 -21.48 11.44 -17.67
C VAL A 434 -22.96 11.83 -17.66
N ASP A 435 -23.66 11.63 -18.76
CA ASP A 435 -25.11 11.89 -18.87
C ASP A 435 -25.92 10.93 -17.99
N ARG A 436 -25.57 9.64 -17.97
CA ARG A 436 -26.20 8.64 -17.11
C ARG A 436 -26.09 8.99 -15.63
N GLU A 437 -24.92 9.50 -15.21
CA GLU A 437 -24.69 9.95 -13.82
C GLU A 437 -25.27 11.36 -13.53
N GLY A 438 -25.91 12.02 -14.51
CA GLY A 438 -26.52 13.35 -14.34
C GLY A 438 -25.51 14.48 -14.19
N MET A 439 -24.28 14.32 -14.69
CA MET A 439 -23.19 15.30 -14.53
C MET A 439 -22.96 16.16 -15.79
N THR A 440 -23.83 16.11 -16.79
CA THR A 440 -23.70 16.88 -18.03
C THR A 440 -23.61 18.40 -17.77
N ASP A 441 -24.44 18.94 -16.88
CA ASP A 441 -24.39 20.35 -16.49
C ASP A 441 -23.08 20.72 -15.77
N LEU A 442 -22.57 19.83 -14.92
CA LEU A 442 -21.30 20.01 -14.22
C LEU A 442 -20.15 20.08 -15.24
N LEU A 443 -20.12 19.15 -16.20
CA LEU A 443 -19.10 19.14 -17.25
C LEU A 443 -19.10 20.45 -18.06
N TYR A 444 -20.24 20.81 -18.64
CA TYR A 444 -20.27 21.90 -19.63
C TYR A 444 -20.39 23.29 -19.02
N ASN A 445 -21.00 23.44 -17.85
CA ASN A 445 -21.22 24.75 -17.24
C ASN A 445 -20.18 25.10 -16.17
N ILE A 446 -19.39 24.13 -15.70
CA ILE A 446 -18.38 24.35 -14.65
C ILE A 446 -17.00 23.87 -15.11
N GLU A 447 -16.78 22.58 -15.32
CA GLU A 447 -15.43 22.02 -15.49
C GLU A 447 -14.75 22.48 -16.79
N MET A 448 -15.44 22.41 -17.91
CA MET A 448 -14.87 22.88 -19.19
C MET A 448 -14.58 24.38 -19.20
N PRO A 449 -15.49 25.29 -18.76
CA PRO A 449 -15.17 26.73 -18.63
C PRO A 449 -14.04 27.00 -17.62
N LEU A 450 -13.98 26.25 -16.52
CA LEU A 450 -12.94 26.40 -15.50
C LEU A 450 -11.55 26.11 -16.07
N THR A 451 -11.43 25.21 -17.03
CA THR A 451 -10.15 24.89 -17.70
C THR A 451 -9.55 26.14 -18.39
N GLU A 452 -10.37 26.93 -19.08
CA GLU A 452 -9.92 28.19 -19.68
C GLU A 452 -9.50 29.22 -18.62
N VAL A 453 -10.28 29.36 -17.53
CA VAL A 453 -9.96 30.24 -16.42
C VAL A 453 -8.64 29.89 -15.78
N LEU A 454 -8.41 28.60 -15.49
CA LEU A 454 -7.16 28.12 -14.92
C LEU A 454 -5.98 28.34 -15.87
N ALA A 455 -6.16 28.08 -17.16
CA ALA A 455 -5.15 28.38 -18.18
C ALA A 455 -4.79 29.87 -18.22
N SER A 456 -5.79 30.78 -18.11
CA SER A 456 -5.58 32.21 -18.05
C SER A 456 -4.82 32.66 -16.79
N MET A 457 -5.15 32.06 -15.63
CA MET A 457 -4.42 32.31 -14.39
C MET A 457 -2.96 31.87 -14.50
N GLU A 458 -2.70 30.70 -15.07
CA GLU A 458 -1.35 30.19 -15.31
C GLU A 458 -0.57 31.03 -16.34
N HIS A 459 -1.25 31.51 -17.38
CA HIS A 459 -0.64 32.37 -18.38
C HIS A 459 -0.27 33.74 -17.79
N THR A 460 -1.14 34.34 -16.99
CA THR A 460 -0.91 35.62 -16.30
C THR A 460 0.19 35.48 -15.24
N GLY A 461 0.18 34.39 -14.48
CA GLY A 461 1.10 34.10 -13.40
C GLY A 461 0.97 35.07 -12.23
N ILE A 462 1.86 34.93 -11.25
CA ILE A 462 1.97 35.83 -10.11
C ILE A 462 3.35 36.50 -10.15
N LYS A 463 3.37 37.81 -10.09
CA LYS A 463 4.64 38.54 -10.01
C LYS A 463 5.24 38.39 -8.62
N ILE A 464 6.41 37.78 -8.55
CA ILE A 464 7.24 37.72 -7.36
C ILE A 464 8.49 38.59 -7.57
N THR A 465 9.01 39.15 -6.49
CA THR A 465 10.29 39.86 -6.51
C THR A 465 11.35 38.99 -5.81
N GLU A 466 12.47 38.81 -6.46
CA GLU A 466 13.61 38.05 -5.88
C GLU A 466 14.04 38.64 -4.54
N GLN A 467 14.03 39.99 -4.45
CA GLN A 467 14.34 40.68 -3.21
C GLN A 467 13.36 40.32 -2.09
N GLY A 468 12.04 40.32 -2.37
CA GLY A 468 11.02 39.99 -1.38
C GLY A 468 11.15 38.54 -0.88
N VAL A 469 11.48 37.59 -1.77
CA VAL A 469 11.75 36.20 -1.36
C VAL A 469 13.00 36.10 -0.46
N LYS A 470 14.07 36.83 -0.81
CA LYS A 470 15.28 36.88 0.01
C LYS A 470 15.05 37.53 1.38
N GLU A 471 14.32 38.66 1.43
CA GLU A 471 13.95 39.33 2.68
C GLU A 471 13.12 38.42 3.58
N PHE A 472 12.16 37.69 3.01
CA PHE A 472 11.35 36.73 3.74
C PHE A 472 12.19 35.54 4.25
N GLY A 473 13.10 35.01 3.40
CA GLY A 473 14.04 33.96 3.81
C GLY A 473 14.96 34.41 4.94
N THR A 474 15.45 35.65 4.91
CA THR A 474 16.25 36.22 6.01
C THR A 474 15.45 36.31 7.30
N SER A 475 14.22 36.82 7.22
CA SER A 475 13.31 36.90 8.38
C SER A 475 12.99 35.50 8.96
N LEU A 476 12.78 34.50 8.10
CA LEU A 476 12.60 33.13 8.56
C LEU A 476 13.83 32.57 9.25
N SER A 477 15.03 32.87 8.74
CA SER A 477 16.30 32.42 9.35
C SER A 477 16.47 33.03 10.74
N GLU A 478 16.16 34.31 10.91
CA GLU A 478 16.17 34.99 12.21
C GLU A 478 15.18 34.32 13.18
N MET A 479 13.93 34.05 12.73
CA MET A 479 12.93 33.35 13.55
C MET A 479 13.36 31.93 13.93
N ILE A 480 14.05 31.21 13.03
CA ILE A 480 14.60 29.88 13.31
C ILE A 480 15.67 29.97 14.40
N GLU A 481 16.62 30.89 14.27
CA GLU A 481 17.69 31.10 15.25
C GLU A 481 17.14 31.49 16.62
N GLU A 482 16.22 32.45 16.68
CA GLU A 482 15.57 32.86 17.93
C GLU A 482 14.84 31.69 18.60
N THR A 483 14.03 30.96 17.80
CA THR A 483 13.26 29.82 18.33
C THR A 483 14.17 28.67 18.77
N GLN A 484 15.27 28.46 18.05
CA GLN A 484 16.31 27.46 18.43
C GLN A 484 16.96 27.84 19.77
N GLN A 485 17.30 29.12 19.97
CA GLN A 485 17.86 29.57 21.21
C GLN A 485 16.89 29.41 22.39
N MET A 486 15.62 29.75 22.20
CA MET A 486 14.58 29.51 23.22
C MET A 486 14.50 28.04 23.62
N ILE A 487 14.59 27.12 22.63
CA ILE A 487 14.59 25.67 22.89
C ILE A 487 15.81 25.25 23.70
N TYR A 488 16.97 25.78 23.37
CA TYR A 488 18.23 25.48 24.11
C TYR A 488 18.19 26.04 25.52
N ASP A 489 17.66 27.24 25.70
CA ASP A 489 17.51 27.86 27.02
C ASP A 489 16.56 27.05 27.90
N ASP A 490 15.43 26.59 27.35
CA ASP A 490 14.47 25.73 28.04
C ASP A 490 15.06 24.34 28.37
N ALA A 491 15.91 23.80 27.49
CA ALA A 491 16.58 22.51 27.69
C ALA A 491 17.80 22.58 28.59
N GLY A 492 18.41 23.77 28.74
CA GLY A 492 19.67 24.00 29.49
C GLY A 492 20.95 23.62 28.75
N HIS A 493 20.85 23.12 27.51
CA HIS A 493 21.98 22.76 26.64
C HIS A 493 21.61 22.70 25.18
N GLU A 494 22.60 22.75 24.29
CA GLU A 494 22.44 22.58 22.87
C GLU A 494 22.31 21.09 22.50
N PHE A 495 21.44 20.80 21.53
CA PHE A 495 21.22 19.48 20.95
C PHE A 495 20.65 19.58 19.53
N ASN A 496 20.63 18.47 18.78
CA ASN A 496 20.03 18.47 17.44
C ASN A 496 18.49 18.35 17.51
N ILE A 497 17.80 19.50 17.39
CA ILE A 497 16.33 19.61 17.43
C ILE A 497 15.67 18.82 16.29
N SER A 498 16.35 18.72 15.13
CA SER A 498 15.88 17.95 13.98
C SER A 498 16.03 16.44 14.15
N SER A 499 16.74 15.97 15.19
CA SER A 499 16.84 14.54 15.52
C SER A 499 15.69 14.11 16.44
N PRO A 500 14.73 13.29 15.94
CA PRO A 500 13.62 12.84 16.80
C PRO A 500 14.06 12.11 18.06
N LYS A 501 15.23 11.45 18.01
CA LYS A 501 15.79 10.72 19.14
C LYS A 501 16.30 11.68 20.23
N GLN A 502 17.11 12.67 19.84
CA GLN A 502 17.65 13.64 20.81
C GLN A 502 16.53 14.52 21.38
N LEU A 503 15.64 15.01 20.52
CA LEU A 503 14.50 15.79 20.97
C LEU A 503 13.58 14.99 21.93
N GLY A 504 13.35 13.71 21.64
CA GLY A 504 12.56 12.86 22.52
C GLY A 504 13.22 12.63 23.88
N GLU A 505 14.55 12.48 23.92
CA GLU A 505 15.29 12.34 25.18
C GLU A 505 15.22 13.63 25.99
N VAL A 506 15.46 14.78 25.39
CA VAL A 506 15.36 16.08 26.07
C VAL A 506 13.95 16.32 26.63
N LEU A 507 12.92 16.20 25.82
CA LEU A 507 11.55 16.51 26.26
C LEU A 507 11.04 15.53 27.34
N PHE A 508 11.19 14.25 27.11
CA PHE A 508 10.54 13.22 27.92
C PHE A 508 11.47 12.53 28.91
N GLY A 509 12.79 12.52 28.65
CA GLY A 509 13.81 11.94 29.52
C GLY A 509 14.36 12.96 30.54
N GLU A 510 14.84 14.10 30.05
CA GLU A 510 15.51 15.11 30.88
C GLU A 510 14.50 16.07 31.53
N LEU A 511 13.58 16.67 30.74
CA LEU A 511 12.60 17.62 31.24
C LEU A 511 11.35 16.93 31.84
N GLY A 512 11.19 15.61 31.66
CA GLY A 512 10.17 14.83 32.34
C GLY A 512 8.73 15.10 31.86
N LEU A 513 8.54 15.59 30.63
CA LEU A 513 7.20 15.80 30.08
C LEU A 513 6.40 14.49 30.01
N PRO A 514 5.05 14.53 30.10
CA PRO A 514 4.23 13.33 30.07
C PRO A 514 4.30 12.65 28.68
N ALA A 515 4.92 11.47 28.61
CA ALA A 515 5.08 10.71 27.37
C ALA A 515 3.84 9.84 27.10
N LYS A 516 3.01 10.22 26.12
CA LYS A 516 1.83 9.43 25.72
C LYS A 516 2.17 8.18 24.89
N LYS A 517 3.28 8.18 24.15
CA LYS A 517 3.73 7.07 23.29
C LYS A 517 5.23 6.88 23.35
N LYS A 518 5.68 5.68 23.74
CA LYS A 518 7.06 5.22 23.52
C LYS A 518 7.11 4.44 22.20
N THR A 519 8.09 4.76 21.37
CA THR A 519 8.45 3.96 20.19
C THR A 519 9.60 3.02 20.53
N LYS A 520 9.88 2.04 19.69
CA LYS A 520 11.04 1.14 19.87
C LYS A 520 12.39 1.87 19.87
N SER A 521 12.47 3.04 19.24
CA SER A 521 13.66 3.89 19.17
C SER A 521 13.70 5.02 20.19
N GLY A 522 12.76 5.08 21.14
CA GLY A 522 12.65 6.14 22.13
C GLY A 522 11.25 6.76 22.17
N TYR A 523 11.16 8.02 22.56
CA TYR A 523 9.91 8.75 22.66
C TYR A 523 9.43 9.25 21.28
N SER A 524 8.11 9.23 21.05
CA SER A 524 7.53 9.81 19.82
C SER A 524 7.46 11.33 19.94
N THR A 525 8.06 12.02 18.97
CA THR A 525 8.00 13.49 18.82
C THR A 525 7.20 13.88 17.57
N SER A 526 6.20 13.06 17.16
CA SER A 526 5.32 13.42 16.05
C SER A 526 4.47 14.65 16.36
N ALA A 527 4.03 15.37 15.32
CA ALA A 527 3.24 16.58 15.49
C ALA A 527 2.03 16.37 16.40
N ASP A 528 1.28 15.28 16.18
CA ASP A 528 0.09 14.94 16.99
C ASP A 528 0.40 14.79 18.49
N VAL A 529 1.57 14.23 18.84
CA VAL A 529 1.99 14.06 20.24
C VAL A 529 2.40 15.39 20.86
N LEU A 530 3.05 16.25 20.08
CA LEU A 530 3.51 17.55 20.54
C LEU A 530 2.37 18.58 20.64
N GLU A 531 1.41 18.56 19.68
CA GLU A 531 0.24 19.45 19.73
C GLU A 531 -0.59 19.26 21.02
N ASP A 532 -0.72 18.03 21.52
CA ASP A 532 -1.40 17.75 22.78
C ASP A 532 -0.72 18.38 24.01
N LEU A 533 0.57 18.69 23.92
CA LEU A 533 1.39 19.26 25.02
C LEU A 533 1.67 20.76 24.83
N ARG A 534 1.30 21.32 23.69
CA ARG A 534 1.66 22.66 23.22
C ARG A 534 1.36 23.77 24.23
N TYR A 535 0.16 23.70 24.85
CA TYR A 535 -0.32 24.75 25.73
C TYR A 535 0.14 24.60 27.19
N GLU A 536 0.68 23.44 27.53
CA GLU A 536 1.16 23.13 28.88
C GLU A 536 2.67 23.40 29.04
N PHE A 537 3.43 23.26 27.94
CA PHE A 537 4.90 23.33 27.94
C PHE A 537 5.43 24.28 26.86
N PRO A 538 6.00 25.46 27.22
CA PRO A 538 6.50 26.45 26.26
C PRO A 538 7.52 25.90 25.26
N ILE A 539 8.43 25.02 25.71
CA ILE A 539 9.43 24.38 24.84
C ILE A 539 8.76 23.61 23.69
N VAL A 540 7.59 22.99 23.92
CA VAL A 540 6.88 22.23 22.90
C VAL A 540 6.32 23.14 21.81
N ASP A 541 5.76 24.31 22.19
CA ASP A 541 5.31 25.31 21.24
C ASP A 541 6.49 25.86 20.40
N ASN A 542 7.64 26.10 21.05
CA ASN A 542 8.85 26.52 20.36
C ASN A 542 9.36 25.45 19.38
N VAL A 543 9.33 24.16 19.72
CA VAL A 543 9.70 23.06 18.81
C VAL A 543 8.75 22.97 17.61
N LEU A 544 7.46 23.15 17.80
CA LEU A 544 6.48 23.16 16.71
C LEU A 544 6.72 24.35 15.76
N LYS A 545 6.96 25.56 16.30
CA LYS A 545 7.33 26.75 15.53
C LYS A 545 8.63 26.57 14.76
N TYR A 546 9.67 26.06 15.41
CA TYR A 546 10.96 25.77 14.78
C TYR A 546 10.80 24.86 13.57
N ARG A 547 10.04 23.77 13.71
CA ARG A 547 9.75 22.85 12.61
C ARG A 547 8.97 23.52 11.48
N GLN A 548 7.99 24.34 11.80
CA GLN A 548 7.22 25.09 10.82
C GLN A 548 8.10 26.07 10.03
N TYR A 549 8.91 26.87 10.72
CA TYR A 549 9.79 27.84 10.07
C TYR A 549 10.88 27.17 9.24
N THR A 550 11.50 26.12 9.76
CA THR A 550 12.50 25.33 9.02
C THR A 550 11.91 24.72 7.75
N LYS A 551 10.69 24.19 7.83
CA LYS A 551 9.99 23.66 6.65
C LYS A 551 9.71 24.76 5.62
N LEU A 552 9.19 25.91 6.05
CA LEU A 552 8.94 27.05 5.15
C LEU A 552 10.23 27.56 4.49
N ASN A 553 11.33 27.63 5.23
CA ASN A 553 12.62 28.09 4.72
C ASN A 553 13.28 27.12 3.73
N SER A 554 12.96 25.82 3.83
CA SER A 554 13.48 24.77 2.94
C SER A 554 12.64 24.55 1.69
N THR A 555 11.44 25.08 1.63
CA THR A 555 10.50 24.96 0.50
C THR A 555 10.60 26.14 -0.43
#